data_1f52586f11a081a404aac99219fd82d9
#
_entry.id   1f52586f11a081a404aac99219fd82d9
#
_cell.length_a   1.000
_cell.length_b   1.000
_cell.length_c   1.000
_cell.angle_alpha   90.00
_cell.angle_beta   90.00
_cell.angle_gamma   90.00
#
_symmetry.space_group_name_H-M   'P 1'
#
loop_
_entity.id
_entity.type
_entity.pdbx_description
1 polymer ?
#
loop_
_entity_poly.entity_id
_entity_poly.type
_entity_poly.pdbx_seq_one_letter_code
_entity_poly.pdbx_strand_id
1 'polypeptide(L)'
;MSEAEAAPAPAPPEPLTGSTLWLTAFTMALANFTVVLDTTIANVSVPHIAGSLAIAPAQGTWAITSYSVADAISVPLAGWLAMRFGTVRWFLLSLAGFGLFSLLCGLSQNIESLVLFRVLQGFAGGPLMPLSQALLVVIFPPKQRGAAVGLWAATTTAAPILGPILGGLISDNMSWHWIFFINLPVVALCFVVISRMMKRFETTIARQPIDVIGFILLVIGIGAFQIMLDTGR
;
A
#
# COMPACT_ATOMS: atom_id res chain seq x y z
N MET A 1 13.82 -37.15 -32.34
CA MET A 1 13.66 -36.25 -31.19
C MET A 1 12.30 -35.56 -31.42
N SER A 2 11.27 -36.00 -30.71
CA SER A 2 9.91 -35.43 -30.81
C SER A 2 9.91 -34.09 -30.11
N GLU A 3 9.65 -33.01 -30.84
CA GLU A 3 9.29 -31.71 -30.25
C GLU A 3 7.98 -31.93 -29.49
N ALA A 4 8.08 -31.94 -28.18
CA ALA A 4 6.89 -31.90 -27.34
C ALA A 4 6.20 -30.57 -27.60
N GLU A 5 5.11 -30.58 -28.35
CA GLU A 5 4.22 -29.46 -28.61
C GLU A 5 3.80 -28.87 -27.25
N ALA A 6 4.38 -27.73 -26.90
CA ALA A 6 4.07 -27.02 -25.68
C ALA A 6 2.58 -26.68 -25.70
N ALA A 7 1.83 -27.17 -24.73
CA ALA A 7 0.40 -26.88 -24.60
C ALA A 7 0.19 -25.35 -24.70
N PRO A 8 -0.81 -24.90 -25.48
CA PRO A 8 -1.06 -23.46 -25.66
C PRO A 8 -1.30 -22.81 -24.31
N ALA A 9 -0.62 -21.68 -24.09
CA ALA A 9 -0.80 -20.88 -22.87
C ALA A 9 -2.30 -20.57 -22.69
N PRO A 10 -2.85 -20.66 -21.47
CA PRO A 10 -4.26 -20.37 -21.22
C PRO A 10 -4.59 -18.96 -21.71
N ALA A 11 -5.70 -18.81 -22.42
CA ALA A 11 -6.15 -17.52 -22.92
C ALA A 11 -6.28 -16.52 -21.77
N PRO A 12 -5.86 -15.26 -21.97
CA PRO A 12 -6.01 -14.24 -20.94
C PRO A 12 -7.49 -14.10 -20.54
N PRO A 13 -7.78 -13.88 -19.25
CA PRO A 13 -9.16 -13.75 -18.77
C PRO A 13 -9.85 -12.58 -19.48
N GLU A 14 -11.13 -12.76 -19.81
CA GLU A 14 -11.93 -11.70 -20.43
C GLU A 14 -11.94 -10.44 -19.54
N PRO A 15 -11.74 -9.24 -20.11
CA PRO A 15 -11.80 -7.98 -19.38
C PRO A 15 -13.15 -7.83 -18.63
N LEU A 16 -13.10 -7.16 -17.49
CA LEU A 16 -14.33 -6.72 -16.82
C LEU A 16 -15.05 -5.69 -17.69
N THR A 17 -16.38 -5.68 -17.63
CA THR A 17 -17.21 -4.78 -18.41
C THR A 17 -18.24 -4.06 -17.53
N GLY A 18 -18.73 -2.93 -18.02
CA GLY A 18 -19.82 -2.19 -17.38
C GLY A 18 -19.52 -1.71 -15.96
N SER A 19 -20.51 -1.77 -15.10
CA SER A 19 -20.44 -1.30 -13.72
C SER A 19 -19.41 -2.08 -12.86
N THR A 20 -19.22 -3.37 -13.14
CA THR A 20 -18.27 -4.21 -12.42
C THR A 20 -16.82 -3.75 -12.65
N LEU A 21 -16.49 -3.35 -13.87
CA LEU A 21 -15.17 -2.80 -14.21
C LEU A 21 -14.90 -1.52 -13.39
N TRP A 22 -15.84 -0.57 -13.44
CA TRP A 22 -15.66 0.71 -12.75
C TRP A 22 -15.67 0.58 -11.23
N LEU A 23 -16.51 -0.30 -10.67
CA LEU A 23 -16.52 -0.60 -9.24
C LEU A 23 -15.17 -1.16 -8.78
N THR A 24 -14.64 -2.14 -9.52
CA THR A 24 -13.33 -2.73 -9.20
C THR A 24 -12.21 -1.71 -9.33
N ALA A 25 -12.23 -0.91 -10.38
CA ALA A 25 -11.24 0.15 -10.61
C ALA A 25 -11.26 1.21 -9.50
N PHE A 26 -12.44 1.70 -9.15
CA PHE A 26 -12.61 2.67 -8.07
C PHE A 26 -12.13 2.09 -6.74
N THR A 27 -12.45 0.83 -6.46
CA THR A 27 -12.02 0.16 -5.22
C THR A 27 -10.49 0.00 -5.14
N MET A 28 -9.82 -0.29 -6.27
CA MET A 28 -8.35 -0.33 -6.31
C MET A 28 -7.72 1.06 -6.14
N ALA A 29 -8.30 2.06 -6.79
CA ALA A 29 -7.88 3.44 -6.63
C ALA A 29 -8.10 3.93 -5.19
N LEU A 30 -9.20 3.52 -4.55
CA LEU A 30 -9.52 3.81 -3.15
C LEU A 30 -8.54 3.13 -2.18
N ALA A 31 -8.13 1.88 -2.45
CA ALA A 31 -7.11 1.21 -1.64
C ALA A 31 -5.78 1.97 -1.69
N ASN A 32 -5.34 2.40 -2.88
CA ASN A 32 -4.15 3.24 -3.04
C ASN A 32 -4.31 4.61 -2.36
N PHE A 33 -5.46 5.27 -2.56
CA PHE A 33 -5.80 6.53 -1.88
C PHE A 33 -5.64 6.41 -0.37
N THR A 34 -6.12 5.31 0.24
CA THR A 34 -6.06 5.09 1.69
C THR A 34 -4.62 5.02 2.20
N VAL A 35 -3.71 4.38 1.46
CA VAL A 35 -2.28 4.30 1.81
C VAL A 35 -1.63 5.69 1.79
N VAL A 36 -1.89 6.48 0.75
CA VAL A 36 -1.35 7.83 0.63
C VAL A 36 -1.97 8.77 1.67
N LEU A 37 -3.27 8.60 1.93
CA LEU A 37 -4.00 9.36 2.93
C LEU A 37 -3.45 9.10 4.35
N ASP A 38 -3.20 7.83 4.71
CA ASP A 38 -2.62 7.42 5.99
C ASP A 38 -1.31 8.15 6.27
N THR A 39 -0.42 8.21 5.29
CA THR A 39 0.87 8.89 5.41
C THR A 39 0.69 10.40 5.63
N THR A 40 -0.21 11.04 4.89
CA THR A 40 -0.41 12.49 4.95
C THR A 40 -1.17 12.91 6.21
N ILE A 41 -2.13 12.12 6.68
CA ILE A 41 -2.81 12.34 7.97
C ILE A 41 -1.80 12.21 9.13
N ALA A 42 -0.99 11.15 9.12
CA ALA A 42 0.00 10.91 10.18
C ALA A 42 0.99 12.07 10.31
N ASN A 43 1.44 12.64 9.19
CA ASN A 43 2.36 13.79 9.17
C ASN A 43 1.82 14.99 9.97
N VAL A 44 0.55 15.33 9.78
CA VAL A 44 -0.08 16.48 10.48
C VAL A 44 -0.32 16.17 11.95
N SER A 45 -0.51 14.89 12.28
CA SER A 45 -0.86 14.44 13.64
C SER A 45 0.36 14.26 14.57
N VAL A 46 1.61 14.43 14.08
CA VAL A 46 2.84 14.27 14.89
C VAL A 46 2.82 15.07 16.19
N PRO A 47 2.44 16.36 16.19
CA PRO A 47 2.41 17.15 17.44
C PRO A 47 1.44 16.57 18.48
N HIS A 48 0.27 16.07 18.04
CA HIS A 48 -0.72 15.45 18.91
C HIS A 48 -0.23 14.11 19.48
N ILE A 49 0.43 13.29 18.62
CA ILE A 49 1.06 12.03 19.04
C ILE A 49 2.15 12.31 20.07
N ALA A 50 3.06 13.23 19.80
CA ALA A 50 4.16 13.58 20.70
C ALA A 50 3.65 14.14 22.04
N GLY A 51 2.68 15.04 22.01
CA GLY A 51 2.05 15.60 23.22
C GLY A 51 1.34 14.52 24.06
N SER A 52 0.59 13.64 23.42
CA SER A 52 -0.15 12.56 24.09
C SER A 52 0.77 11.51 24.72
N LEU A 53 1.89 11.19 24.08
CA LEU A 53 2.88 10.22 24.57
C LEU A 53 3.94 10.87 25.48
N ALA A 54 3.85 12.16 25.75
CA ALA A 54 4.81 12.94 26.55
C ALA A 54 6.26 12.80 26.07
N ILE A 55 6.46 12.84 24.75
CA ILE A 55 7.77 12.72 24.08
C ILE A 55 8.12 13.99 23.33
N ALA A 56 9.40 14.17 22.98
CA ALA A 56 9.83 15.27 22.14
C ALA A 56 9.24 15.16 20.71
N PRO A 57 8.87 16.26 20.04
CA PRO A 57 8.37 16.23 18.66
C PRO A 57 9.29 15.49 17.69
N ALA A 58 10.61 15.63 17.86
CA ALA A 58 11.61 14.88 17.08
C ALA A 58 11.52 13.36 17.26
N GLN A 59 11.02 12.87 18.39
CA GLN A 59 10.76 11.44 18.57
C GLN A 59 9.46 11.02 17.90
N GLY A 60 8.45 11.90 17.84
CA GLY A 60 7.19 11.65 17.14
C GLY A 60 7.36 11.47 15.63
N THR A 61 8.36 12.13 15.01
CA THR A 61 8.65 11.97 13.58
C THR A 61 9.11 10.55 13.22
N TRP A 62 9.65 9.78 14.17
CA TRP A 62 10.02 8.39 13.93
C TRP A 62 8.85 7.51 13.47
N ALA A 63 7.62 7.84 13.89
CA ALA A 63 6.43 7.13 13.41
C ALA A 63 6.23 7.29 11.90
N ILE A 64 6.68 8.40 11.31
CA ILE A 64 6.58 8.67 9.88
C ILE A 64 7.78 8.10 9.15
N THR A 65 8.99 8.42 9.60
CA THR A 65 10.24 7.95 9.00
C THR A 65 10.28 6.43 8.93
N SER A 66 9.90 5.74 10.01
CA SER A 66 9.89 4.27 10.05
C SER A 66 8.94 3.65 9.02
N TYR A 67 7.75 4.24 8.84
CA TYR A 67 6.82 3.84 7.79
C TYR A 67 7.44 4.07 6.40
N SER A 68 7.95 5.26 6.13
CA SER A 68 8.48 5.65 4.82
C SER A 68 9.68 4.78 4.40
N VAL A 69 10.58 4.47 5.34
CA VAL A 69 11.71 3.55 5.09
C VAL A 69 11.20 2.15 4.73
N ALA A 70 10.27 1.61 5.50
CA ALA A 70 9.72 0.28 5.25
C ALA A 70 8.95 0.20 3.94
N ASP A 71 8.16 1.23 3.62
CA ASP A 71 7.44 1.40 2.36
C ASP A 71 8.42 1.41 1.18
N ALA A 72 9.44 2.29 1.22
CA ALA A 72 10.45 2.41 0.16
C ALA A 72 11.23 1.11 -0.09
N ILE A 73 11.50 0.32 0.96
CA ILE A 73 12.15 -0.99 0.86
C ILE A 73 11.21 -2.03 0.23
N SER A 74 9.92 -1.98 0.53
CA SER A 74 8.96 -3.01 0.10
C SER A 74 8.46 -2.81 -1.34
N VAL A 75 8.48 -1.59 -1.88
CA VAL A 75 8.05 -1.27 -3.25
C VAL A 75 8.81 -2.09 -4.31
N PRO A 76 10.16 -2.15 -4.33
CA PRO A 76 10.88 -2.95 -5.30
C PRO A 76 10.62 -4.46 -5.19
N LEU A 77 10.27 -4.95 -3.99
CA LEU A 77 9.92 -6.35 -3.77
C LEU A 77 8.54 -6.72 -4.31
N ALA A 78 7.67 -5.74 -4.50
CA ALA A 78 6.27 -5.97 -4.88
C ALA A 78 6.16 -6.85 -6.13
N GLY A 79 6.97 -6.61 -7.15
CA GLY A 79 6.96 -7.37 -8.41
C GLY A 79 7.41 -8.82 -8.20
N TRP A 80 8.49 -9.06 -7.47
CA TRP A 80 8.97 -10.41 -7.20
C TRP A 80 8.00 -11.22 -6.34
N LEU A 81 7.44 -10.59 -5.30
CA LEU A 81 6.45 -11.23 -4.43
C LEU A 81 5.14 -11.53 -5.18
N ALA A 82 4.73 -10.62 -6.09
CA ALA A 82 3.59 -10.85 -6.97
C ALA A 82 3.80 -12.04 -7.91
N MET A 83 4.98 -12.20 -8.49
CA MET A 83 5.30 -13.38 -9.32
C MET A 83 5.32 -14.66 -8.50
N ARG A 84 5.79 -14.62 -7.25
CA ARG A 84 5.93 -15.79 -6.39
C ARG A 84 4.63 -16.27 -5.75
N PHE A 85 3.75 -15.34 -5.37
CA PHE A 85 2.51 -15.64 -4.63
C PHE A 85 1.24 -15.42 -5.46
N GLY A 86 1.37 -14.79 -6.62
CA GLY A 86 0.27 -14.32 -7.44
C GLY A 86 -0.05 -12.84 -7.17
N THR A 87 -0.33 -12.09 -8.22
CA THR A 87 -0.49 -10.62 -8.12
C THR A 87 -1.69 -10.24 -7.26
N VAL A 88 -2.84 -10.90 -7.48
CA VAL A 88 -4.06 -10.59 -6.73
C VAL A 88 -3.95 -11.04 -5.28
N ARG A 89 -3.39 -12.23 -5.04
CA ARG A 89 -3.19 -12.74 -3.67
C ARG A 89 -2.24 -11.85 -2.89
N TRP A 90 -1.13 -11.45 -3.52
CA TRP A 90 -0.15 -10.58 -2.85
C TRP A 90 -0.75 -9.21 -2.54
N PHE A 91 -1.52 -8.63 -3.47
CA PHE A 91 -2.26 -7.40 -3.24
C PHE A 91 -3.21 -7.51 -2.05
N LEU A 92 -4.00 -8.60 -1.97
CA LEU A 92 -4.94 -8.82 -0.86
C LEU A 92 -4.23 -9.05 0.48
N LEU A 93 -3.11 -9.78 0.49
CA LEU A 93 -2.30 -9.96 1.70
C LEU A 93 -1.69 -8.64 2.18
N SER A 94 -1.18 -7.83 1.26
CA SER A 94 -0.67 -6.49 1.54
C SER A 94 -1.77 -5.58 2.10
N LEU A 95 -2.95 -5.59 1.50
CA LEU A 95 -4.10 -4.81 1.95
C LEU A 95 -4.59 -5.24 3.34
N ALA A 96 -4.68 -6.54 3.59
CA ALA A 96 -5.05 -7.09 4.90
C ALA A 96 -3.99 -6.77 5.95
N GLY A 97 -2.71 -6.91 5.61
CA GLY A 97 -1.57 -6.55 6.47
C GLY A 97 -1.58 -5.06 6.81
N PHE A 98 -1.77 -4.18 5.82
CA PHE A 98 -1.90 -2.74 6.03
C PHE A 98 -3.03 -2.40 7.01
N GLY A 99 -4.22 -3.00 6.84
CA GLY A 99 -5.34 -2.81 7.76
C GLY A 99 -5.08 -3.34 9.17
N LEU A 100 -4.49 -4.54 9.28
CA LEU A 100 -4.12 -5.13 10.57
C LEU A 100 -3.12 -4.25 11.32
N PHE A 101 -2.05 -3.81 10.65
CA PHE A 101 -1.05 -2.96 11.30
C PHE A 101 -1.56 -1.55 11.55
N SER A 102 -2.50 -1.03 10.74
CA SER A 102 -3.22 0.20 11.03
C SER A 102 -4.03 0.08 12.35
N LEU A 103 -4.73 -1.04 12.53
CA LEU A 103 -5.42 -1.32 13.80
C LEU A 103 -4.44 -1.32 14.98
N LEU A 104 -3.29 -1.99 14.84
CA LEU A 104 -2.28 -2.07 15.89
C LEU A 104 -1.62 -0.71 16.17
N CYS A 105 -1.39 0.13 15.15
CA CYS A 105 -0.97 1.52 15.32
C CYS A 105 -2.00 2.31 16.15
N GLY A 106 -3.28 2.16 15.84
CA GLY A 106 -4.36 2.80 16.60
C GLY A 106 -4.54 2.27 18.03
N LEU A 107 -3.97 1.13 18.37
CA LEU A 107 -3.97 0.56 19.72
C LEU A 107 -2.66 0.78 20.50
N SER A 108 -1.67 1.42 19.88
CA SER A 108 -0.36 1.65 20.51
C SER A 108 -0.46 2.67 21.66
N GLN A 109 0.28 2.40 22.74
CA GLN A 109 0.28 3.23 23.94
C GLN A 109 1.63 3.90 24.22
N ASN A 110 2.64 3.60 23.41
CA ASN A 110 3.98 4.17 23.49
C ASN A 110 4.60 4.27 22.11
N ILE A 111 5.66 5.07 22.00
CA ILE A 111 6.30 5.35 20.72
C ILE A 111 6.98 4.10 20.13
N GLU A 112 7.52 3.22 20.95
CA GLU A 112 8.22 2.02 20.50
C GLU A 112 7.26 1.05 19.79
N SER A 113 6.08 0.81 20.37
CA SER A 113 5.06 -0.02 19.73
C SER A 113 4.50 0.65 18.47
N LEU A 114 4.29 1.96 18.49
CA LEU A 114 3.85 2.71 17.33
C LEU A 114 4.85 2.59 16.17
N VAL A 115 6.13 2.84 16.44
CA VAL A 115 7.21 2.72 15.42
C VAL A 115 7.28 1.30 14.86
N LEU A 116 7.23 0.28 15.73
CA LEU A 116 7.23 -1.12 15.27
C LEU A 116 6.06 -1.41 14.32
N PHE A 117 4.85 -1.00 14.72
CA PHE A 117 3.66 -1.24 13.89
C PHE A 117 3.68 -0.40 12.62
N ARG A 118 4.25 0.79 12.63
CA ARG A 118 4.45 1.62 11.45
C ARG A 118 5.44 0.99 10.45
N VAL A 119 6.53 0.38 10.92
CA VAL A 119 7.42 -0.42 10.04
C VAL A 119 6.65 -1.54 9.35
N LEU A 120 5.88 -2.32 10.10
CA LEU A 120 5.11 -3.44 9.56
C LEU A 120 4.00 -2.95 8.61
N GLN A 121 3.34 -1.83 8.93
CA GLN A 121 2.33 -1.20 8.10
C GLN A 121 2.92 -0.66 6.80
N GLY A 122 4.08 0.00 6.83
CA GLY A 122 4.78 0.48 5.64
C GLY A 122 5.22 -0.66 4.74
N PHE A 123 5.77 -1.75 5.33
CA PHE A 123 6.14 -2.93 4.56
C PHE A 123 4.93 -3.59 3.86
N ALA A 124 3.77 -3.62 4.52
CA ALA A 124 2.53 -4.12 3.93
C ALA A 124 1.92 -3.13 2.93
N GLY A 125 2.07 -1.82 3.15
CA GLY A 125 1.50 -0.76 2.32
C GLY A 125 2.20 -0.55 0.98
N GLY A 126 3.54 -0.59 0.97
CA GLY A 126 4.35 -0.28 -0.20
C GLY A 126 4.00 -1.03 -1.49
N PRO A 127 3.70 -2.34 -1.44
CA PRO A 127 3.27 -3.06 -2.63
C PRO A 127 1.93 -2.62 -3.21
N LEU A 128 1.06 -1.95 -2.43
CA LEU A 128 -0.30 -1.61 -2.86
C LEU A 128 -0.31 -0.62 -4.02
N MET A 129 0.59 0.37 -4.03
CA MET A 129 0.68 1.37 -5.09
C MET A 129 1.02 0.73 -6.45
N PRO A 130 2.15 0.05 -6.65
CA PRO A 130 2.51 -0.54 -7.95
C PRO A 130 1.56 -1.66 -8.35
N LEU A 131 1.07 -2.47 -7.41
CA LEU A 131 0.16 -3.57 -7.74
C LEU A 131 -1.23 -3.09 -8.12
N SER A 132 -1.77 -2.04 -7.48
CA SER A 132 -3.05 -1.46 -7.88
C SER A 132 -3.00 -0.93 -9.30
N GLN A 133 -1.93 -0.23 -9.67
CA GLN A 133 -1.72 0.28 -11.02
C GLN A 133 -1.60 -0.86 -12.05
N ALA A 134 -0.80 -1.89 -11.74
CA ALA A 134 -0.64 -3.05 -12.61
C ALA A 134 -1.97 -3.79 -12.85
N LEU A 135 -2.72 -4.04 -11.78
CA LEU A 135 -4.02 -4.71 -11.85
C LEU A 135 -5.06 -3.88 -12.62
N LEU A 136 -5.07 -2.55 -12.46
CA LEU A 136 -5.93 -1.66 -13.25
C LEU A 136 -5.67 -1.80 -14.75
N VAL A 137 -4.41 -1.82 -15.17
CA VAL A 137 -4.05 -1.99 -16.59
C VAL A 137 -4.50 -3.35 -17.14
N VAL A 138 -4.51 -4.40 -16.31
CA VAL A 138 -4.95 -5.75 -16.70
C VAL A 138 -6.46 -5.84 -16.92
N ILE A 139 -7.26 -5.23 -16.04
CA ILE A 139 -8.73 -5.34 -16.12
C ILE A 139 -9.35 -4.45 -17.20
N PHE A 140 -8.66 -3.39 -17.63
CA PHE A 140 -9.19 -2.46 -18.63
C PHE A 140 -8.83 -2.88 -20.06
N PRO A 141 -9.79 -2.76 -21.00
CA PRO A 141 -9.50 -2.88 -22.42
C PRO A 141 -8.42 -1.87 -22.85
N PRO A 142 -7.56 -2.19 -23.81
CA PRO A 142 -6.46 -1.31 -24.25
C PRO A 142 -6.87 0.14 -24.54
N LYS A 143 -8.04 0.32 -25.14
CA LYS A 143 -8.58 1.65 -25.50
C LYS A 143 -8.96 2.51 -24.28
N GLN A 144 -9.20 1.91 -23.13
CA GLN A 144 -9.67 2.59 -21.92
C GLN A 144 -8.62 2.64 -20.81
N ARG A 145 -7.41 2.10 -21.02
CA ARG A 145 -6.33 2.11 -20.01
C ARG A 145 -5.93 3.51 -19.57
N GLY A 146 -5.99 4.50 -20.46
CA GLY A 146 -5.76 5.90 -20.12
C GLY A 146 -6.73 6.43 -19.06
N ALA A 147 -8.02 6.08 -19.17
CA ALA A 147 -9.03 6.46 -18.18
C ALA A 147 -8.79 5.78 -16.81
N ALA A 148 -8.35 4.51 -16.81
CA ALA A 148 -7.99 3.79 -15.59
C ALA A 148 -6.81 4.44 -14.86
N VAL A 149 -5.74 4.76 -15.59
CA VAL A 149 -4.56 5.44 -15.03
C VAL A 149 -4.92 6.86 -14.58
N GLY A 150 -5.78 7.56 -15.33
CA GLY A 150 -6.29 8.88 -14.94
C GLY A 150 -7.09 8.85 -13.63
N LEU A 151 -7.97 7.87 -13.45
CA LEU A 151 -8.71 7.66 -12.19
C LEU A 151 -7.74 7.39 -11.02
N TRP A 152 -6.79 6.50 -11.21
CA TRP A 152 -5.77 6.17 -10.23
C TRP A 152 -4.93 7.39 -9.84
N ALA A 153 -4.45 8.16 -10.81
CA ALA A 153 -3.67 9.37 -10.58
C ALA A 153 -4.48 10.45 -9.86
N ALA A 154 -5.75 10.64 -10.23
CA ALA A 154 -6.63 11.62 -9.58
C ALA A 154 -6.83 11.29 -8.09
N THR A 155 -7.06 10.01 -7.74
CA THR A 155 -7.21 9.59 -6.34
C THR A 155 -5.90 9.73 -5.57
N THR A 156 -4.77 9.38 -6.17
CA THR A 156 -3.44 9.55 -5.56
C THR A 156 -3.13 11.01 -5.27
N THR A 157 -3.49 11.92 -6.19
CA THR A 157 -3.27 13.37 -6.02
C THR A 157 -4.24 14.00 -5.01
N ALA A 158 -5.45 13.47 -4.87
CA ALA A 158 -6.44 13.98 -3.91
C ALA A 158 -6.04 13.69 -2.45
N ALA A 159 -5.34 12.58 -2.19
CA ALA A 159 -4.98 12.17 -0.83
C ALA A 159 -4.10 13.18 -0.07
N PRO A 160 -3.03 13.77 -0.65
CA PRO A 160 -2.24 14.80 -0.01
C PRO A 160 -3.01 16.09 0.30
N ILE A 161 -4.08 16.37 -0.44
CA ILE A 161 -4.94 17.54 -0.19
C ILE A 161 -5.89 17.26 0.97
N LEU A 162 -6.50 16.07 0.98
CA LEU A 162 -7.46 15.70 2.01
C LEU A 162 -6.81 15.29 3.33
N GLY A 163 -5.57 14.78 3.29
CA GLY A 163 -4.82 14.33 4.46
C GLY A 163 -4.71 15.37 5.56
N PRO A 164 -4.16 16.57 5.29
CA PRO A 164 -4.07 17.63 6.29
C PRO A 164 -5.41 18.08 6.85
N ILE A 165 -6.45 18.13 6.01
CA ILE A 165 -7.81 18.52 6.43
C ILE A 165 -8.39 17.49 7.39
N LEU A 166 -8.36 16.21 7.00
CA LEU A 166 -8.89 15.12 7.83
C LEU A 166 -8.01 14.88 9.06
N GLY A 167 -6.69 14.97 8.91
CA GLY A 167 -5.74 14.81 10.00
C GLY A 167 -5.91 15.85 11.09
N GLY A 168 -6.03 17.14 10.70
CA GLY A 168 -6.32 18.21 11.63
C GLY A 168 -7.67 18.03 12.29
N LEU A 169 -8.74 17.79 11.50
CA LEU A 169 -10.09 17.60 12.02
C LEU A 169 -10.18 16.46 13.05
N ILE A 170 -9.55 15.33 12.76
CA ILE A 170 -9.54 14.15 13.63
C ILE A 170 -8.71 14.43 14.89
N SER A 171 -7.50 14.95 14.73
CA SER A 171 -6.57 15.15 15.84
C SER A 171 -7.01 16.26 16.81
N ASP A 172 -7.70 17.29 16.30
CA ASP A 172 -8.22 18.41 17.11
C ASP A 172 -9.50 18.06 17.88
N ASN A 173 -10.37 17.20 17.30
CA ASN A 173 -11.68 16.90 17.88
C ASN A 173 -11.77 15.51 18.51
N MET A 174 -10.84 14.61 18.20
CA MET A 174 -10.81 13.22 18.66
C MET A 174 -9.40 12.85 19.11
N SER A 175 -9.20 11.62 19.60
CA SER A 175 -7.87 11.10 19.86
C SER A 175 -7.12 10.80 18.55
N TRP A 176 -5.80 11.07 18.51
CA TRP A 176 -4.94 10.77 17.35
C TRP A 176 -5.01 9.30 16.89
N HIS A 177 -5.39 8.37 17.75
CA HIS A 177 -5.56 6.96 17.39
C HIS A 177 -6.56 6.75 16.25
N TRP A 178 -7.54 7.64 16.11
CA TRP A 178 -8.57 7.58 15.07
C TRP A 178 -8.02 7.78 13.66
N ILE A 179 -6.84 8.43 13.51
CA ILE A 179 -6.20 8.57 12.19
C ILE A 179 -5.86 7.21 11.57
N PHE A 180 -5.63 6.19 12.41
CA PHE A 180 -5.38 4.82 11.98
C PHE A 180 -6.66 4.02 11.84
N PHE A 181 -7.64 4.22 12.72
CA PHE A 181 -8.91 3.48 12.66
C PHE A 181 -9.75 3.83 11.45
N ILE A 182 -9.63 5.04 10.90
CA ILE A 182 -10.35 5.47 9.69
C ILE A 182 -10.02 4.60 8.46
N ASN A 183 -8.84 3.99 8.43
CA ASN A 183 -8.41 3.10 7.35
C ASN A 183 -9.19 1.77 7.34
N LEU A 184 -9.63 1.28 8.51
CA LEU A 184 -10.19 -0.07 8.67
C LEU A 184 -11.46 -0.33 7.85
N PRO A 185 -12.50 0.54 7.88
CA PRO A 185 -13.69 0.31 7.08
C PRO A 185 -13.40 0.35 5.58
N VAL A 186 -12.48 1.22 5.14
CA VAL A 186 -12.09 1.34 3.74
C VAL A 186 -11.33 0.10 3.29
N VAL A 187 -10.35 -0.34 4.08
CA VAL A 187 -9.59 -1.57 3.81
C VAL A 187 -10.51 -2.80 3.76
N ALA A 188 -11.43 -2.93 4.70
CA ALA A 188 -12.39 -4.04 4.73
C ALA A 188 -13.28 -4.06 3.47
N LEU A 189 -13.81 -2.90 3.07
CA LEU A 189 -14.59 -2.75 1.83
C LEU A 189 -13.76 -3.15 0.61
N CYS A 190 -12.56 -2.60 0.48
CA CYS A 190 -11.66 -2.90 -0.63
C CYS A 190 -11.29 -4.38 -0.68
N PHE A 191 -10.98 -4.99 0.46
CA PHE A 191 -10.65 -6.40 0.55
C PHE A 191 -11.80 -7.29 0.08
N VAL A 192 -13.03 -7.01 0.52
CA VAL A 192 -14.21 -7.79 0.12
C VAL A 192 -14.48 -7.67 -1.38
N VAL A 193 -14.49 -6.46 -1.92
CA VAL A 193 -14.77 -6.24 -3.35
C VAL A 193 -13.69 -6.87 -4.21
N ILE A 194 -12.41 -6.59 -3.95
CA ILE A 194 -11.30 -7.07 -4.76
C ILE A 194 -11.19 -8.60 -4.67
N SER A 195 -11.34 -9.20 -3.49
CA SER A 195 -11.29 -10.65 -3.32
C SER A 195 -12.39 -11.40 -4.09
N ARG A 196 -13.55 -10.77 -4.30
CA ARG A 196 -14.65 -11.35 -5.09
C ARG A 196 -14.49 -11.15 -6.59
N MET A 197 -14.03 -9.95 -7.01
CA MET A 197 -13.99 -9.55 -8.41
C MET A 197 -12.72 -10.00 -9.14
N MET A 198 -11.60 -10.09 -8.43
CA MET A 198 -10.28 -10.26 -9.05
C MET A 198 -9.75 -11.69 -9.09
N LYS A 199 -10.41 -12.67 -8.49
CA LYS A 199 -9.94 -14.08 -8.46
C LYS A 199 -9.54 -14.64 -9.82
N ARG A 200 -10.27 -14.29 -10.87
CA ARG A 200 -10.04 -14.78 -12.24
C ARG A 200 -8.81 -14.12 -12.93
N PHE A 201 -8.31 -13.02 -12.38
CA PHE A 201 -7.15 -12.28 -12.90
C PHE A 201 -5.86 -12.66 -12.18
N GLU A 202 -5.87 -13.75 -11.40
CA GLU A 202 -4.66 -14.22 -10.73
C GLU A 202 -3.60 -14.62 -11.75
N THR A 203 -2.38 -14.16 -11.53
CA THR A 203 -1.25 -14.48 -12.41
C THR A 203 -0.70 -15.88 -12.13
N THR A 204 -0.14 -16.51 -13.15
CA THR A 204 0.59 -17.78 -12.98
C THR A 204 1.80 -17.58 -12.08
N ILE A 205 1.93 -18.45 -11.08
CA ILE A 205 3.04 -18.41 -10.13
C ILE A 205 4.33 -18.83 -10.82
N ALA A 206 5.31 -17.92 -10.88
CA ALA A 206 6.66 -18.20 -11.38
C ALA A 206 7.62 -18.22 -10.18
N ARG A 207 8.17 -19.40 -9.87
CA ARG A 207 9.15 -19.57 -8.79
C ARG A 207 10.55 -19.16 -9.24
N GLN A 208 10.77 -17.88 -9.45
CA GLN A 208 12.11 -17.37 -9.72
C GLN A 208 12.90 -17.21 -8.41
N PRO A 209 14.19 -17.57 -8.40
CA PRO A 209 15.05 -17.33 -7.24
C PRO A 209 15.16 -15.82 -6.99
N ILE A 210 15.24 -15.44 -5.72
CA ILE A 210 15.51 -14.05 -5.34
C ILE A 210 17.01 -13.78 -5.47
N ASP A 211 17.37 -12.64 -6.02
CA ASP A 211 18.72 -12.10 -5.89
C ASP A 211 18.89 -11.52 -4.46
N VAL A 212 19.34 -12.38 -3.54
CA VAL A 212 19.50 -12.01 -2.13
C VAL A 212 20.53 -10.91 -1.95
N ILE A 213 21.60 -10.92 -2.76
CA ILE A 213 22.68 -9.92 -2.65
C ILE A 213 22.17 -8.57 -3.15
N GLY A 214 21.55 -8.52 -4.33
CA GLY A 214 20.95 -7.31 -4.86
C GLY A 214 19.86 -6.75 -3.93
N PHE A 215 19.06 -7.63 -3.32
CA PHE A 215 18.05 -7.22 -2.35
C PHE A 215 18.65 -6.60 -1.08
N ILE A 216 19.68 -7.20 -0.47
CA ILE A 216 20.36 -6.65 0.71
C ILE A 216 20.97 -5.28 0.39
N LEU A 217 21.65 -5.15 -0.75
CA LEU A 217 22.22 -3.87 -1.18
C LEU A 217 21.15 -2.80 -1.39
N LEU A 218 20.00 -3.16 -1.95
CA LEU A 218 18.86 -2.28 -2.15
C LEU A 218 18.28 -1.81 -0.81
N VAL A 219 18.08 -2.73 0.16
CA VAL A 219 17.58 -2.40 1.50
C VAL A 219 18.52 -1.42 2.21
N ILE A 220 19.83 -1.71 2.19
CA ILE A 220 20.84 -0.84 2.80
C ILE A 220 20.89 0.51 2.08
N GLY A 221 20.91 0.52 0.74
CA GLY A 221 21.00 1.73 -0.06
C GLY A 221 19.78 2.64 0.11
N ILE A 222 18.58 2.12 -0.02
CA ILE A 222 17.33 2.90 0.13
C ILE A 222 17.16 3.32 1.59
N GLY A 223 17.37 2.41 2.55
CA GLY A 223 17.23 2.71 3.97
C GLY A 223 18.21 3.81 4.41
N ALA A 224 19.48 3.71 4.05
CA ALA A 224 20.48 4.74 4.35
C ALA A 224 20.16 6.08 3.67
N PHE A 225 19.74 6.05 2.41
CA PHE A 225 19.36 7.26 1.67
C PHE A 225 18.14 7.94 2.28
N GLN A 226 17.10 7.18 2.65
CA GLN A 226 15.91 7.72 3.30
C GLN A 226 16.24 8.35 4.66
N ILE A 227 17.03 7.65 5.50
CA ILE A 227 17.46 8.18 6.79
C ILE A 227 18.31 9.44 6.62
N MET A 228 19.20 9.47 5.62
CA MET A 228 19.99 10.66 5.30
C MET A 228 19.10 11.85 4.93
N LEU A 229 18.07 11.64 4.11
CA LEU A 229 17.13 12.71 3.73
C LEU A 229 16.34 13.22 4.95
N ASP A 230 15.87 12.31 5.81
CA ASP A 230 15.05 12.67 6.97
C ASP A 230 15.86 13.34 8.07
N THR A 231 17.14 12.97 8.26
CA THR A 231 18.01 13.58 9.27
C THR A 231 18.77 14.82 8.78
N GLY A 232 18.74 15.07 7.48
CA GLY A 232 19.41 16.24 6.87
C GLY A 232 20.94 16.19 6.92
N ARG A 233 21.52 14.97 7.00
CA ARG A 233 22.97 14.74 7.13
C ARG A 233 23.45 13.75 6.09
#